data_22848812a993c055d006e45d99aec6cb
#
_entry.id   22848812a993c055d006e45d99aec6cb
#
_cell.length_a   1.000
_cell.length_b   1.000
_cell.length_c   1.000
_cell.angle_alpha   90.00
_cell.angle_beta   90.00
_cell.angle_gamma   90.00
#
_symmetry.space_group_name_H-M   'P 1'
#
loop_
_entity.id
_entity.type
_entity.pdbx_description
1 polymer ?
#
loop_
_entity_poly.entity_id
_entity_poly.type
_entity_poly.pdbx_seq_one_letter_code
_entity_poly.pdbx_strand_id
1 'polypeptide(L)'
;MRISLFIAAAFILVPAQAQKAQAVYETATDILYRKGDQLTDYMKERCRLDVYHPKHIRNFPAVVWFHGGGLKAGNRKVPAELQEKGIAVVAVNYRLHPKVKSPAYVEDAAAAV
;
A
#
# COMPACT_ATOMS: atom_id res chain seq x y z
N MET A 1 24.47 69.92 15.09
CA MET A 1 23.78 68.85 15.83
C MET A 1 23.56 67.66 14.86
N ARG A 2 24.33 66.59 14.98
CA ARG A 2 24.24 65.42 14.10
C ARG A 2 23.40 64.37 14.79
N ILE A 3 22.24 64.03 14.22
CA ILE A 3 21.36 62.97 14.74
C ILE A 3 21.80 61.70 14.04
N SER A 4 22.47 60.79 14.77
CA SER A 4 22.78 59.44 14.29
C SER A 4 21.56 58.53 14.52
N LEU A 5 20.97 58.12 13.41
CA LEU A 5 19.86 57.17 13.42
C LEU A 5 20.44 55.74 13.50
N PHE A 6 20.32 55.09 14.65
CA PHE A 6 20.65 53.66 14.78
C PHE A 6 19.48 52.84 14.30
N ILE A 7 19.64 52.20 13.14
CA ILE A 7 18.67 51.18 12.67
C ILE A 7 19.04 49.87 13.34
N ALA A 8 18.27 49.47 14.32
CA ALA A 8 18.37 48.14 14.91
C ALA A 8 17.71 47.11 13.96
N ALA A 9 18.51 46.30 13.29
CA ALA A 9 18.02 45.20 12.51
C ALA A 9 17.59 44.06 13.45
N ALA A 10 16.29 43.88 13.62
CA ALA A 10 15.74 42.72 14.34
C ALA A 10 15.90 41.46 13.46
N PHE A 11 16.82 40.58 13.82
CA PHE A 11 16.91 39.25 13.26
C PHE A 11 15.75 38.41 13.83
N ILE A 12 14.71 38.19 13.03
CA ILE A 12 13.66 37.22 13.35
C ILE A 12 14.25 35.85 13.10
N LEU A 13 14.62 35.13 14.17
CA LEU A 13 14.99 33.72 14.11
C LEU A 13 13.70 32.93 13.80
N VAL A 14 13.48 32.58 12.54
CA VAL A 14 12.44 31.61 12.16
C VAL A 14 12.93 30.24 12.62
N PRO A 15 12.22 29.55 13.55
CA PRO A 15 12.62 28.21 13.92
C PRO A 15 12.55 27.32 12.68
N ALA A 16 13.67 26.66 12.34
CA ALA A 16 13.69 25.65 11.32
C ALA A 16 12.77 24.51 11.80
N GLN A 17 11.54 24.48 11.31
CA GLN A 17 10.65 23.34 11.50
C GLN A 17 11.34 22.18 10.81
N ALA A 18 11.76 21.19 11.60
CA ALA A 18 12.28 19.94 11.08
C ALA A 18 11.21 19.34 10.17
N GLN A 19 11.41 19.44 8.86
CA GLN A 19 10.55 18.87 7.86
C GLN A 19 10.65 17.36 8.04
N LYS A 20 9.57 16.74 8.58
CA LYS A 20 9.49 15.32 8.77
C LYS A 20 9.69 14.69 7.40
N ALA A 21 10.81 14.00 7.19
CA ALA A 21 11.11 13.37 5.91
C ALA A 21 9.93 12.49 5.52
N GLN A 22 9.29 12.80 4.39
CA GLN A 22 8.14 12.06 3.91
C GLN A 22 8.61 10.65 3.53
N ALA A 23 7.97 9.63 4.09
CA ALA A 23 8.32 8.25 3.80
C ALA A 23 8.13 7.98 2.30
N VAL A 24 9.13 7.38 1.68
CA VAL A 24 9.07 6.92 0.30
C VAL A 24 8.44 5.54 0.28
N TYR A 25 7.49 5.32 -0.63
CA TYR A 25 6.81 4.03 -0.82
C TYR A 25 7.17 3.41 -2.15
N GLU A 26 7.10 2.10 -2.20
CA GLU A 26 7.26 1.32 -3.43
C GLU A 26 6.20 0.22 -3.50
N THR A 27 5.95 -0.29 -4.69
CA THR A 27 4.99 -1.38 -4.91
C THR A 27 5.67 -2.52 -5.67
N ALA A 28 5.68 -3.70 -5.07
CA ALA A 28 5.94 -4.94 -5.77
C ALA A 28 4.62 -5.44 -6.37
N THR A 29 4.58 -5.65 -7.67
CA THR A 29 3.33 -5.95 -8.39
C THR A 29 3.30 -7.35 -8.96
N ASP A 30 2.09 -7.85 -9.17
CA ASP A 30 1.79 -9.06 -9.93
C ASP A 30 2.42 -10.34 -9.36
N ILE A 31 2.48 -10.45 -8.05
CA ILE A 31 3.07 -11.60 -7.35
C ILE A 31 2.06 -12.74 -7.32
N LEU A 32 2.41 -13.89 -7.89
CA LEU A 32 1.61 -15.11 -7.81
C LEU A 32 1.76 -15.72 -6.40
N TYR A 33 0.67 -15.75 -5.62
CA TYR A 33 0.71 -16.27 -4.26
C TYR A 33 0.37 -17.75 -4.12
N ARG A 34 -0.27 -18.36 -5.12
CA ARG A 34 -0.50 -19.80 -5.17
C ARG A 34 0.74 -20.53 -5.68
N LYS A 35 1.05 -21.65 -5.06
CA LYS A 35 2.20 -22.51 -5.40
C LYS A 35 1.73 -23.94 -5.61
N GLY A 36 2.55 -24.75 -6.28
CA GLY A 36 2.32 -26.17 -6.52
C GLY A 36 2.13 -26.52 -7.99
N ASP A 37 2.09 -27.81 -8.27
CA ASP A 37 2.07 -28.36 -9.65
C ASP A 37 0.67 -28.35 -10.28
N GLN A 38 -0.37 -28.05 -9.49
CA GLN A 38 -1.78 -28.10 -9.92
C GLN A 38 -2.41 -26.72 -10.11
N LEU A 39 -1.61 -25.74 -10.53
CA LEU A 39 -2.11 -24.41 -10.83
C LEU A 39 -2.87 -24.38 -12.15
N THR A 40 -4.18 -24.14 -12.08
CA THR A 40 -4.97 -23.88 -13.29
C THR A 40 -4.61 -22.52 -13.90
N ASP A 41 -4.92 -22.31 -15.18
CA ASP A 41 -4.68 -21.03 -15.84
C ASP A 41 -5.46 -19.89 -15.15
N TYR A 42 -6.66 -20.16 -14.65
CA TYR A 42 -7.45 -19.18 -13.90
C TYR A 42 -6.84 -18.86 -12.53
N MET A 43 -6.18 -19.80 -11.87
CA MET A 43 -5.37 -19.51 -10.67
C MET A 43 -4.18 -18.61 -11.02
N LYS A 44 -3.45 -18.89 -12.09
CA LYS A 44 -2.32 -18.08 -12.54
C LYS A 44 -2.74 -16.66 -12.93
N GLU A 45 -3.94 -16.52 -13.49
CA GLU A 45 -4.54 -15.23 -13.83
C GLU A 45 -4.96 -14.45 -12.58
N ARG A 46 -5.72 -15.08 -11.68
CA ARG A 46 -6.40 -14.37 -10.59
C ARG A 46 -5.69 -14.42 -9.23
N CYS A 47 -4.92 -15.46 -8.93
CA CYS A 47 -4.29 -15.60 -7.61
C CYS A 47 -3.00 -14.77 -7.52
N ARG A 48 -3.12 -13.48 -7.73
CA ARG A 48 -2.02 -12.51 -7.71
C ARG A 48 -2.29 -11.38 -6.72
N LEU A 49 -1.22 -10.83 -6.19
CA LEU A 49 -1.28 -9.71 -5.26
C LEU A 49 -0.21 -8.65 -5.58
N ASP A 50 -0.46 -7.45 -5.10
CA ASP A 50 0.49 -6.35 -5.10
C ASP A 50 0.81 -5.97 -3.66
N VAL A 51 2.07 -5.63 -3.37
CA VAL A 51 2.52 -5.21 -2.05
C VAL A 51 3.00 -3.76 -2.12
N TYR A 52 2.24 -2.84 -1.55
CA TYR A 52 2.60 -1.45 -1.35
C TYR A 52 3.21 -1.28 0.04
N HIS A 53 4.41 -0.75 0.17
CA HIS A 53 5.09 -0.65 1.47
C HIS A 53 6.08 0.51 1.57
N PRO A 54 6.41 0.97 2.80
CA PRO A 54 7.46 1.95 3.01
C PRO A 54 8.84 1.38 2.61
N LYS A 55 9.63 2.15 1.88
CA LYS A 55 10.90 1.68 1.31
C LYS A 55 12.04 1.59 2.32
N HIS A 56 12.17 2.56 3.20
CA HIS A 56 13.33 2.69 4.11
C HIS A 56 12.98 2.53 5.59
N ILE A 57 11.77 2.06 5.88
CA ILE A 57 11.28 1.81 7.23
C ILE A 57 11.24 0.30 7.46
N ARG A 58 11.59 -0.14 8.67
CA ARG A 58 11.48 -1.53 9.09
C ARG A 58 10.39 -1.67 10.16
N ASN A 59 9.91 -2.90 10.36
CA ASN A 59 8.93 -3.22 11.41
C ASN A 59 7.62 -2.41 11.31
N PHE A 60 7.11 -2.24 10.08
CA PHE A 60 5.81 -1.64 9.84
C PHE A 60 4.69 -2.69 9.89
N PRO A 61 3.50 -2.33 10.36
CA PRO A 61 2.33 -3.22 10.29
C PRO A 61 1.88 -3.41 8.84
N ALA A 62 1.22 -4.54 8.57
CA ALA A 62 0.67 -4.85 7.25
C ALA A 62 -0.83 -5.08 7.32
N VAL A 63 -1.54 -4.63 6.28
CA VAL A 63 -2.96 -4.88 6.05
C VAL A 63 -3.09 -5.70 4.78
N VAL A 64 -3.83 -6.81 4.84
CA VAL A 64 -4.22 -7.58 3.65
C VAL A 64 -5.61 -7.10 3.22
N TRP A 65 -5.69 -6.59 1.99
CA TRP A 65 -6.91 -6.00 1.43
C TRP A 65 -7.49 -6.86 0.33
N PHE A 66 -8.72 -7.30 0.53
CA PHE A 66 -9.52 -8.01 -0.46
C PHE A 66 -10.57 -7.07 -1.06
N HIS A 67 -10.53 -6.88 -2.38
CA HIS A 67 -11.47 -5.98 -3.06
C HIS A 67 -12.92 -6.46 -2.98
N GLY A 68 -13.86 -5.53 -3.04
CA GLY A 68 -15.29 -5.82 -3.18
C GLY A 68 -15.70 -6.26 -4.60
N GLY A 69 -16.99 -6.40 -4.81
CA GLY A 69 -17.59 -6.76 -6.09
C GLY A 69 -18.50 -7.99 -6.02
N GLY A 70 -18.94 -8.38 -4.80
CA GLY A 70 -19.89 -9.47 -4.59
C GLY A 70 -19.39 -10.83 -5.05
N LEU A 71 -18.08 -11.08 -5.01
CA LEU A 71 -17.42 -12.29 -5.51
C LEU A 71 -17.56 -12.52 -7.04
N LYS A 72 -18.08 -11.55 -7.76
CA LYS A 72 -18.36 -11.65 -9.21
C LYS A 72 -17.53 -10.70 -10.05
N ALA A 73 -17.00 -9.64 -9.45
CA ALA A 73 -16.25 -8.60 -10.13
C ALA A 73 -15.19 -7.99 -9.21
N GLY A 74 -14.36 -7.14 -9.76
CA GLY A 74 -13.35 -6.38 -9.04
C GLY A 74 -11.92 -6.83 -9.33
N ASN A 75 -11.00 -5.96 -8.94
CA ASN A 75 -9.57 -6.19 -9.06
C ASN A 75 -8.84 -5.64 -7.85
N ARG A 76 -7.63 -6.19 -7.59
CA ARG A 76 -6.73 -5.70 -6.58
C ARG A 76 -6.36 -4.23 -6.82
N LYS A 77 -6.48 -3.45 -5.80
CA LYS A 77 -6.10 -2.03 -5.81
C LYS A 77 -5.78 -1.63 -4.36
N VAL A 78 -4.69 -0.92 -4.18
CA VAL A 78 -4.39 -0.31 -2.88
C VAL A 78 -5.34 0.87 -2.67
N PRO A 79 -6.21 0.84 -1.63
CA PRO A 79 -7.10 1.97 -1.34
C PRO A 79 -6.29 3.25 -1.05
N ALA A 80 -6.74 4.38 -1.58
CA ALA A 80 -6.06 5.65 -1.37
C ALA A 80 -6.00 6.03 0.13
N GLU A 81 -7.02 5.67 0.88
CA GLU A 81 -7.15 5.92 2.31
C GLU A 81 -6.12 5.16 3.16
N LEU A 82 -5.53 4.10 2.63
CA LEU A 82 -4.49 3.30 3.28
C LEU A 82 -3.07 3.67 2.83
N GLN A 83 -2.93 4.55 1.84
CA GLN A 83 -1.63 4.96 1.35
C GLN A 83 -0.97 5.98 2.29
N GLU A 84 0.36 5.95 2.35
CA GLU A 84 1.19 6.89 3.11
C GLU A 84 0.89 6.93 4.63
N LYS A 85 0.42 5.81 5.20
CA LYS A 85 0.07 5.69 6.63
C LYS A 85 1.14 4.99 7.48
N GLY A 86 2.33 4.74 6.94
CA GLY A 86 3.39 4.00 7.66
C GLY A 86 3.14 2.50 7.74
N ILE A 87 2.24 1.97 6.91
CA ILE A 87 1.87 0.55 6.85
C ILE A 87 2.16 -0.03 5.46
N ALA A 88 2.29 -1.35 5.40
CA ALA A 88 2.19 -2.06 4.13
C ALA A 88 0.73 -2.42 3.82
N VAL A 89 0.38 -2.42 2.54
CA VAL A 89 -0.92 -2.89 2.05
C VAL A 89 -0.70 -3.97 1.01
N VAL A 90 -1.21 -5.16 1.30
CA VAL A 90 -1.21 -6.29 0.37
C VAL A 90 -2.57 -6.34 -0.32
N ALA A 91 -2.65 -5.88 -1.56
CA ALA A 91 -3.88 -5.87 -2.35
C ALA A 91 -4.01 -7.18 -3.14
N VAL A 92 -5.07 -7.93 -2.90
CA VAL A 92 -5.22 -9.32 -3.35
C VAL A 92 -6.34 -9.46 -4.38
N ASN A 93 -6.02 -10.11 -5.50
CA ASN A 93 -7.00 -10.71 -6.40
C ASN A 93 -7.30 -12.15 -5.97
N TYR A 94 -8.51 -12.58 -6.17
CA TYR A 94 -8.97 -13.96 -5.94
C TYR A 94 -9.87 -14.40 -7.10
N ARG A 95 -10.06 -15.71 -7.27
CA ARG A 95 -10.94 -16.25 -8.31
C ARG A 95 -12.39 -15.86 -8.04
N LEU A 96 -13.15 -15.63 -9.09
CA LEU A 96 -14.50 -15.06 -9.04
C LEU A 96 -15.57 -16.05 -9.55
N HIS A 97 -16.78 -15.90 -9.03
CA HIS A 97 -17.99 -16.53 -9.55
C HIS A 97 -18.34 -15.91 -10.94
N PRO A 98 -18.86 -16.68 -11.91
CA PRO A 98 -19.25 -18.10 -11.86
C PRO A 98 -18.15 -19.09 -12.24
N LYS A 99 -16.94 -18.62 -12.59
CA LYS A 99 -15.83 -19.53 -13.00
C LYS A 99 -15.42 -20.47 -11.86
N VAL A 100 -15.59 -20.06 -10.61
CA VAL A 100 -15.45 -20.90 -9.42
C VAL A 100 -16.64 -20.67 -8.48
N LYS A 101 -16.81 -21.61 -7.53
CA LYS A 101 -17.80 -21.56 -6.45
C LYS A 101 -17.10 -21.62 -5.10
N SER A 102 -17.85 -21.39 -4.01
CA SER A 102 -17.37 -21.66 -2.66
C SER A 102 -16.94 -23.15 -2.54
N PRO A 103 -15.82 -23.48 -1.86
CA PRO A 103 -15.01 -22.58 -0.99
C PRO A 103 -13.81 -21.92 -1.67
N ALA A 104 -13.69 -21.94 -3.01
CA ALA A 104 -12.49 -21.49 -3.73
C ALA A 104 -12.04 -20.06 -3.34
N TYR A 105 -12.96 -19.14 -3.06
CA TYR A 105 -12.63 -17.76 -2.64
C TYR A 105 -11.93 -17.74 -1.27
N VAL A 106 -12.40 -18.57 -0.33
CA VAL A 106 -11.82 -18.68 1.01
C VAL A 106 -10.45 -19.34 0.95
N GLU A 107 -10.29 -20.37 0.11
CA GLU A 107 -9.00 -21.01 -0.12
C GLU A 107 -7.98 -20.05 -0.72
N ASP A 108 -8.40 -19.20 -1.66
CA ASP A 108 -7.52 -18.17 -2.23
C ASP A 108 -7.16 -17.11 -1.21
N ALA A 109 -8.13 -16.62 -0.42
CA ALA A 109 -7.86 -15.67 0.64
C ALA A 109 -6.88 -16.22 1.69
N ALA A 110 -7.06 -17.47 2.11
CA ALA A 110 -6.16 -18.12 3.06
C ALA A 110 -4.74 -18.32 2.49
N ALA A 111 -4.62 -18.57 1.19
CA ALA A 111 -3.33 -18.74 0.54
C ALA A 111 -2.57 -17.41 0.34
N ALA A 112 -3.27 -16.28 0.38
CA ALA A 112 -2.69 -14.95 0.21
C ALA A 112 -2.14 -14.35 1.53
N VAL A 113 -2.49 -14.92 2.69
CA VAL A 113 -2.08 -14.49 4.03
C VAL A 113 -0.89 -15.30 4.53
#